data_acac6e234ea7a7b80ffe3735bf13f566
#
_entry.id   acac6e234ea7a7b80ffe3735bf13f566
#
_cell.length_a   1.000
_cell.length_b   1.000
_cell.length_c   1.000
_cell.angle_alpha   90.00
_cell.angle_beta   90.00
_cell.angle_gamma   90.00
#
_symmetry.space_group_name_H-M   'P 1'
#
loop_
_entity.id
_entity.type
_entity.pdbx_description
1 polymer ?
#
loop_
_entity_poly.entity_id
_entity_poly.type
_entity_poly.pdbx_seq_one_letter_code
_entity_poly.pdbx_strand_id
1 'polypeptide(L)'
;ILPGCDATPTPVDSGKIEVVINDIPFQTEKYYRIPYTLQTWEWEKEGLRLEQIVVLDDRSKAALMTITQPDLPFINKDPLDPNPYFAYDQISGYYLSIQLPIPLDQTKPARISHRFMFRDTIQQKEVIVEGGVFTPRLGETPVAISSPVKGNNWLFVNQSTLGYHFFRLFFVDGKIYRGERFAFDNAQLNDEMDNLLNGDPKVNESYFNYKDTLYAVADGIVHSIKDGRAENNGDAQDVPLNTVDELGGNYLVLNIGDGQYAFYAHCVPHSFMVKEGDNVKEGNPIGLLGNSGNSTAPHLHFEIADGPDLLFSNGLPFVFKKYTKMADFETGPITPTVVANAMMEQISIVSFE
;
A
#
# COMPACT_ATOMS: atom_id res chain seq x y z
N ILE A 1 57.36 -1.84 -5.38
CA ILE A 1 56.26 -1.48 -4.45
C ILE A 1 55.64 -0.23 -5.04
N LEU A 2 54.54 -0.38 -5.77
CA LEU A 2 53.67 0.72 -6.21
C LEU A 2 52.66 0.96 -5.11
N PRO A 3 52.42 2.19 -4.67
CA PRO A 3 51.34 2.49 -3.73
C PRO A 3 49.99 2.33 -4.48
N GLY A 4 49.19 1.38 -4.05
CA GLY A 4 47.81 1.32 -4.44
C GLY A 4 47.06 2.53 -3.87
N CYS A 5 46.68 3.46 -4.69
CA CYS A 5 45.66 4.45 -4.33
C CYS A 5 44.29 3.75 -4.47
N ASP A 6 43.81 3.15 -3.39
CA ASP A 6 42.40 2.93 -3.15
C ASP A 6 41.77 4.29 -2.81
N ALA A 7 41.61 5.14 -3.80
CA ALA A 7 40.77 6.31 -3.68
C ALA A 7 39.30 5.80 -3.69
N THR A 8 38.68 5.78 -2.52
CA THR A 8 37.21 5.64 -2.45
C THR A 8 36.59 6.68 -3.38
N PRO A 9 35.72 6.29 -4.33
CA PRO A 9 35.12 7.23 -5.25
C PRO A 9 34.41 8.33 -4.46
N THR A 10 34.70 9.58 -4.81
CA THR A 10 34.04 10.72 -4.18
C THR A 10 32.59 10.76 -4.69
N PRO A 11 31.58 10.75 -3.81
CA PRO A 11 30.20 10.84 -4.24
C PRO A 11 29.93 12.12 -5.04
N VAL A 12 29.24 12.00 -6.14
CA VAL A 12 28.78 13.15 -6.94
C VAL A 12 27.36 13.48 -6.49
N ASP A 13 27.16 14.71 -5.98
CA ASP A 13 25.80 15.25 -5.80
C ASP A 13 25.25 15.54 -7.19
N SER A 14 24.28 14.76 -7.58
CA SER A 14 23.75 14.85 -8.93
C SER A 14 22.35 15.35 -8.82
N GLY A 15 21.81 16.29 -8.55
CA GLY A 15 20.38 16.74 -8.66
C GLY A 15 19.43 15.83 -9.48
N LYS A 16 19.84 14.56 -9.68
CA LYS A 16 19.17 13.50 -10.43
C LYS A 16 18.33 12.58 -9.54
N ILE A 17 18.39 12.75 -8.21
CA ILE A 17 17.62 11.98 -7.24
C ILE A 17 16.78 12.95 -6.43
N GLU A 18 15.46 12.86 -6.58
CA GLU A 18 14.51 13.75 -5.92
C GLU A 18 13.45 12.95 -5.17
N VAL A 19 12.97 13.46 -4.04
CA VAL A 19 11.80 12.91 -3.34
C VAL A 19 10.56 13.58 -3.90
N VAL A 20 9.77 12.83 -4.64
CA VAL A 20 8.55 13.34 -5.30
C VAL A 20 7.28 13.05 -4.51
N ILE A 21 7.35 12.07 -3.59
CA ILE A 21 6.27 11.75 -2.65
C ILE A 21 6.89 11.60 -1.27
N ASN A 22 6.31 12.25 -0.27
CA ASN A 22 6.70 12.18 1.13
C ASN A 22 5.42 11.99 1.96
N ASP A 23 5.07 10.74 2.20
CA ASP A 23 3.85 10.38 2.92
C ASP A 23 3.99 10.57 4.43
N ILE A 24 2.86 10.59 5.14
CA ILE A 24 2.83 10.64 6.59
C ILE A 24 3.37 9.30 7.13
N PRO A 25 4.37 9.33 8.03
CA PRO A 25 4.84 8.11 8.67
C PRO A 25 3.78 7.50 9.59
N PHE A 26 3.84 6.17 9.74
CA PHE A 26 2.90 5.42 10.57
C PHE A 26 3.60 4.34 11.40
N GLN A 27 2.92 3.86 12.42
CA GLN A 27 3.42 2.80 13.29
C GLN A 27 2.82 1.45 12.90
N THR A 28 3.66 0.41 12.96
CA THR A 28 3.25 -0.99 12.94
C THR A 28 3.55 -1.63 14.30
N GLU A 29 3.35 -2.94 14.44
CA GLU A 29 3.69 -3.63 15.70
C GLU A 29 5.19 -3.59 16.04
N LYS A 30 6.05 -3.49 15.01
CA LYS A 30 7.51 -3.62 15.16
C LYS A 30 8.29 -2.36 14.83
N TYR A 31 7.75 -1.55 13.93
CA TYR A 31 8.48 -0.42 13.34
C TYR A 31 7.65 0.84 13.28
N TYR A 32 8.37 1.94 13.21
CA TYR A 32 7.87 3.19 12.69
C TYR A 32 8.27 3.28 11.21
N ARG A 33 7.30 3.27 10.32
CA ARG A 33 7.49 3.26 8.86
C ARG A 33 7.50 4.68 8.32
N ILE A 34 8.51 5.02 7.52
CA ILE A 34 8.62 6.29 6.81
C ILE A 34 8.48 5.99 5.31
N PRO A 35 7.29 6.15 4.72
CA PRO A 35 7.05 5.87 3.31
C PRO A 35 7.34 7.12 2.46
N TYR A 36 7.99 6.91 1.30
CA TYR A 36 8.27 7.96 0.32
C TYR A 36 8.56 7.36 -1.05
N THR A 37 8.62 8.21 -2.08
CA THR A 37 9.02 7.80 -3.43
C THR A 37 10.10 8.74 -3.95
N LEU A 38 11.16 8.15 -4.46
CA LEU A 38 12.22 8.84 -5.19
C LEU A 38 11.90 8.81 -6.69
N GLN A 39 12.17 9.91 -7.37
CA GLN A 39 12.33 9.96 -8.81
C GLN A 39 13.82 10.04 -9.12
N THR A 40 14.25 9.27 -10.14
CA THR A 40 15.64 9.24 -10.61
C THR A 40 15.70 9.25 -12.12
N TRP A 41 16.89 9.40 -12.70
CA TRP A 41 17.10 9.30 -14.14
C TRP A 41 17.22 7.84 -14.62
N GLU A 42 17.14 7.64 -15.93
CA GLU A 42 17.34 6.33 -16.58
C GLU A 42 18.84 6.02 -16.69
N TRP A 43 19.43 5.51 -15.63
CA TRP A 43 20.88 5.29 -15.52
C TRP A 43 21.44 4.25 -16.50
N GLU A 44 20.64 3.29 -16.97
CA GLU A 44 21.08 2.30 -17.95
C GLU A 44 21.43 2.95 -19.29
N LYS A 45 20.82 4.08 -19.65
CA LYS A 45 21.18 4.85 -20.85
C LYS A 45 22.59 5.43 -20.78
N GLU A 46 23.13 5.57 -19.57
CA GLU A 46 24.51 6.01 -19.31
C GLU A 46 25.48 4.80 -19.12
N GLY A 47 25.02 3.57 -19.35
CA GLY A 47 25.82 2.37 -19.15
C GLY A 47 26.02 1.98 -17.67
N LEU A 48 25.18 2.48 -16.78
CA LEU A 48 25.24 2.18 -15.36
C LEU A 48 24.27 1.06 -14.99
N ARG A 49 24.71 0.14 -14.13
CA ARG A 49 23.87 -0.88 -13.51
C ARG A 49 23.79 -0.61 -12.01
N LEU A 50 22.60 -0.44 -11.48
CA LEU A 50 22.39 -0.27 -10.04
C LEU A 50 22.69 -1.57 -9.31
N GLU A 51 23.55 -1.51 -8.29
CA GLU A 51 23.93 -2.64 -7.45
C GLU A 51 23.36 -2.51 -6.03
N GLN A 52 23.28 -1.29 -5.50
CA GLN A 52 22.85 -1.05 -4.15
C GLN A 52 22.28 0.37 -3.97
N ILE A 53 21.30 0.50 -3.07
CA ILE A 53 20.85 1.77 -2.51
C ILE A 53 21.03 1.73 -1.00
N VAL A 54 21.70 2.73 -0.45
CA VAL A 54 21.80 2.90 1.00
C VAL A 54 21.00 4.13 1.41
N VAL A 55 20.02 3.94 2.28
CA VAL A 55 19.29 5.02 2.95
C VAL A 55 20.08 5.45 4.17
N LEU A 56 20.36 6.73 4.31
CA LEU A 56 21.26 7.30 5.31
C LEU A 56 20.51 8.28 6.21
N ASP A 57 20.84 8.30 7.48
CA ASP A 57 20.65 9.50 8.29
C ASP A 57 21.55 10.60 7.72
N ASP A 58 20.96 11.68 7.23
CA ASP A 58 21.71 12.71 6.49
C ASP A 58 22.75 13.43 7.36
N ARG A 59 22.53 13.53 8.67
CA ARG A 59 23.41 14.21 9.60
C ARG A 59 24.62 13.36 9.99
N SER A 60 24.38 12.13 10.42
CA SER A 60 25.44 11.22 10.90
C SER A 60 26.08 10.41 9.79
N LYS A 61 25.44 10.34 8.62
CA LYS A 61 25.78 9.45 7.49
C LYS A 61 25.76 7.96 7.85
N ALA A 62 25.12 7.61 8.96
CA ALA A 62 24.89 6.23 9.34
C ALA A 62 23.85 5.59 8.39
N ALA A 63 24.09 4.33 8.00
CA ALA A 63 23.15 3.57 7.22
C ALA A 63 21.93 3.20 8.07
N LEU A 64 20.74 3.55 7.59
CA LEU A 64 19.44 3.20 8.16
C LEU A 64 18.87 1.95 7.51
N MET A 65 19.09 1.79 6.20
CA MET A 65 18.62 0.65 5.43
C MET A 65 19.51 0.45 4.20
N THR A 66 19.70 -0.78 3.79
CA THR A 66 20.43 -1.12 2.57
C THR A 66 19.54 -2.00 1.70
N ILE A 67 19.36 -1.62 0.43
CA ILE A 67 18.59 -2.34 -0.57
C ILE A 67 19.58 -2.90 -1.60
N THR A 68 19.58 -4.22 -1.80
CA THR A 68 20.46 -4.92 -2.75
C THR A 68 19.62 -5.78 -3.70
N GLN A 69 20.24 -6.36 -4.72
CA GLN A 69 19.64 -7.48 -5.45
C GLN A 69 19.37 -8.64 -4.46
N PRO A 70 18.18 -9.26 -4.38
CA PRO A 70 17.06 -9.20 -5.31
C PRO A 70 15.97 -8.15 -4.98
N ASP A 71 16.14 -7.33 -3.95
CA ASP A 71 15.11 -6.41 -3.45
C ASP A 71 14.90 -5.17 -4.36
N LEU A 72 15.76 -5.02 -5.38
CA LEU A 72 15.64 -3.95 -6.38
C LEU A 72 14.52 -4.11 -7.45
N PRO A 73 13.81 -5.25 -7.61
CA PRO A 73 12.74 -5.37 -8.62
C PRO A 73 11.52 -4.49 -8.38
N PHE A 74 11.36 -3.91 -7.21
CA PHE A 74 10.32 -2.92 -6.91
C PHE A 74 10.60 -1.51 -7.47
N ILE A 75 11.52 -1.41 -8.44
CA ILE A 75 11.74 -0.20 -9.23
C ILE A 75 10.68 -0.14 -10.32
N ASN A 76 9.80 0.86 -10.24
CA ASN A 76 8.83 1.15 -11.29
C ASN A 76 9.57 1.68 -12.52
N LYS A 77 9.85 0.81 -13.50
CA LYS A 77 10.47 1.17 -14.79
C LYS A 77 9.44 1.64 -15.81
N ASP A 78 8.25 1.08 -15.72
CA ASP A 78 7.13 1.40 -16.60
C ASP A 78 5.87 1.60 -15.75
N PRO A 79 4.86 2.33 -16.25
CA PRO A 79 3.54 2.26 -15.68
C PRO A 79 3.18 0.79 -15.58
N LEU A 80 3.07 0.32 -14.34
CA LEU A 80 2.81 -1.08 -14.04
C LEU A 80 1.58 -1.53 -14.81
N ASP A 81 1.79 -2.57 -15.61
CA ASP A 81 0.75 -3.24 -16.35
C ASP A 81 -0.03 -2.30 -17.29
N PRO A 82 0.14 -2.41 -18.60
CA PRO A 82 -0.61 -1.57 -19.53
C PRO A 82 -2.10 -1.90 -19.36
N ASN A 83 -2.70 -1.26 -18.36
CA ASN A 83 -4.13 -1.33 -18.18
C ASN A 83 -4.76 -0.68 -19.41
N PRO A 84 -5.49 -1.41 -20.25
CA PRO A 84 -6.04 -0.89 -21.50
C PRO A 84 -7.06 0.26 -21.29
N TYR A 85 -7.43 0.52 -20.03
CA TYR A 85 -8.36 1.56 -19.64
C TYR A 85 -7.68 2.91 -19.32
N PHE A 86 -6.34 2.96 -19.26
CA PHE A 86 -5.59 4.18 -18.98
C PHE A 86 -4.76 4.62 -20.18
N ALA A 87 -4.84 5.89 -20.53
CA ALA A 87 -3.81 6.54 -21.31
C ALA A 87 -2.76 7.08 -20.34
N TYR A 88 -1.68 6.32 -20.16
CA TYR A 88 -0.58 6.77 -19.31
C TYR A 88 0.29 7.78 -20.03
N ASP A 89 0.74 8.80 -19.30
CA ASP A 89 1.78 9.70 -19.79
C ASP A 89 3.10 8.93 -19.95
N GLN A 90 3.93 9.36 -20.89
CA GLN A 90 5.29 8.86 -20.99
C GLN A 90 6.07 9.31 -19.75
N ILE A 91 6.59 8.33 -18.99
CA ILE A 91 7.39 8.59 -17.81
C ILE A 91 8.86 8.69 -18.20
N SER A 92 9.55 9.71 -17.69
CA SER A 92 11.00 9.80 -17.77
C SER A 92 11.63 9.44 -16.42
N GLY A 93 12.57 8.50 -16.43
CA GLY A 93 13.28 8.07 -15.22
C GLY A 93 12.60 6.91 -14.49
N TYR A 94 13.10 6.62 -13.29
CA TYR A 94 12.60 5.56 -12.42
C TYR A 94 11.99 6.12 -11.16
N TYR A 95 10.94 5.47 -10.68
CA TYR A 95 10.25 5.80 -9.43
C TYR A 95 10.46 4.66 -8.44
N LEU A 96 11.08 4.97 -7.31
CA LEU A 96 11.40 3.99 -6.27
C LEU A 96 10.58 4.29 -5.02
N SER A 97 9.58 3.47 -4.76
CA SER A 97 8.79 3.55 -3.53
C SER A 97 9.50 2.81 -2.41
N ILE A 98 9.80 3.51 -1.32
CA ILE A 98 10.55 3.01 -0.17
C ILE A 98 9.71 3.19 1.09
N GLN A 99 9.69 2.16 1.94
CA GLN A 99 9.21 2.24 3.31
C GLN A 99 10.37 1.96 4.27
N LEU A 100 10.98 3.02 4.79
CA LEU A 100 12.08 2.89 5.73
C LEU A 100 11.56 2.42 7.10
N PRO A 101 11.95 1.22 7.58
CA PRO A 101 11.60 0.73 8.90
C PRO A 101 12.56 1.28 9.95
N ILE A 102 12.06 1.96 10.95
CA ILE A 102 12.82 2.37 12.13
C ILE A 102 12.29 1.59 13.33
N PRO A 103 13.09 0.76 14.00
CA PRO A 103 12.68 0.07 15.21
C PRO A 103 12.09 1.04 16.24
N LEU A 104 11.02 0.62 16.95
CA LEU A 104 10.26 1.50 17.84
C LEU A 104 11.08 2.08 18.99
N ASP A 105 12.17 1.41 19.37
CA ASP A 105 13.11 1.83 20.42
C ASP A 105 14.24 2.74 19.90
N GLN A 106 14.30 2.99 18.60
CA GLN A 106 15.32 3.84 17.99
C GLN A 106 14.84 5.27 17.71
N THR A 107 15.81 6.19 17.70
CA THR A 107 15.55 7.59 17.34
C THR A 107 15.24 7.72 15.85
N LYS A 108 14.16 8.41 15.53
CA LYS A 108 13.74 8.70 14.17
C LYS A 108 14.69 9.72 13.52
N PRO A 109 15.13 9.51 12.27
CA PRO A 109 16.05 10.42 11.59
C PRO A 109 15.34 11.75 11.28
N ALA A 110 15.97 12.87 11.62
CA ALA A 110 15.43 14.20 11.32
C ALA A 110 15.53 14.56 9.83
N ARG A 111 16.54 14.02 9.14
CA ARG A 111 16.74 14.15 7.69
C ARG A 111 17.28 12.84 7.14
N ILE A 112 16.87 12.51 5.93
CA ILE A 112 17.24 11.30 5.21
C ILE A 112 17.94 11.71 3.91
N SER A 113 18.95 10.97 3.50
CA SER A 113 19.62 11.06 2.19
C SER A 113 19.86 9.66 1.63
N HIS A 114 20.28 9.58 0.38
CA HIS A 114 20.47 8.31 -0.31
C HIS A 114 21.82 8.26 -0.99
N ARG A 115 22.42 7.06 -0.99
CA ARG A 115 23.62 6.72 -1.74
C ARG A 115 23.28 5.59 -2.69
N PHE A 116 23.41 5.83 -3.98
CA PHE A 116 23.27 4.86 -5.04
C PHE A 116 24.65 4.39 -5.47
N MET A 117 24.83 3.08 -5.50
CA MET A 117 26.07 2.45 -5.92
C MET A 117 25.82 1.73 -7.23
N PHE A 118 26.53 2.14 -8.26
CA PHE A 118 26.42 1.60 -9.61
C PHE A 118 27.72 0.91 -10.02
N ARG A 119 27.58 -0.06 -10.93
CA ARG A 119 28.68 -0.56 -11.76
C ARG A 119 28.58 0.10 -13.15
N ASP A 120 29.60 0.86 -13.54
CA ASP A 120 29.78 1.27 -14.93
C ASP A 120 30.13 0.01 -15.76
N THR A 121 29.23 -0.37 -16.67
CA THR A 121 29.34 -1.63 -17.44
C THR A 121 30.40 -1.53 -18.55
N ILE A 122 30.83 -0.30 -18.93
CA ILE A 122 31.84 -0.03 -19.96
C ILE A 122 33.23 0.05 -19.33
N GLN A 123 33.39 0.90 -18.30
CA GLN A 123 34.67 1.15 -17.64
C GLN A 123 34.97 0.15 -16.51
N GLN A 124 34.00 -0.70 -16.13
CA GLN A 124 34.11 -1.72 -15.07
C GLN A 124 34.51 -1.13 -13.70
N LYS A 125 34.11 0.11 -13.44
CA LYS A 125 34.38 0.82 -12.16
C LYS A 125 33.09 1.05 -11.38
N GLU A 126 33.25 1.25 -10.08
CA GLU A 126 32.17 1.69 -9.21
C GLU A 126 31.89 3.20 -9.45
N VAL A 127 30.61 3.55 -9.44
CA VAL A 127 30.13 4.93 -9.49
C VAL A 127 29.16 5.15 -8.34
N ILE A 128 29.41 6.17 -7.54
CA ILE A 128 28.57 6.54 -6.39
C ILE A 128 27.88 7.86 -6.68
N VAL A 129 26.57 7.88 -6.48
CA VAL A 129 25.74 9.09 -6.61
C VAL A 129 24.96 9.27 -5.32
N GLU A 130 25.05 10.44 -4.71
CA GLU A 130 24.26 10.81 -3.53
C GLU A 130 23.22 11.88 -3.87
N GLY A 131 22.04 11.80 -3.19
CA GLY A 131 20.96 12.77 -3.40
C GLY A 131 19.69 12.41 -2.65
N GLY A 132 18.56 12.98 -3.08
CA GLY A 132 17.25 12.69 -2.50
C GLY A 132 17.15 13.07 -1.02
N VAL A 133 17.74 14.21 -0.64
CA VAL A 133 17.73 14.70 0.74
C VAL A 133 16.36 15.26 1.08
N PHE A 134 15.75 14.78 2.18
CA PHE A 134 14.45 15.29 2.63
C PHE A 134 14.27 15.21 4.14
N THR A 135 13.26 15.92 4.64
CA THR A 135 12.79 15.87 6.02
C THR A 135 11.50 15.05 6.07
N PRO A 136 11.47 13.92 6.76
CA PRO A 136 10.24 13.15 6.95
C PRO A 136 9.18 13.95 7.71
N ARG A 137 7.90 13.68 7.45
CA ARG A 137 6.75 14.36 8.09
C ARG A 137 6.48 13.84 9.51
N LEU A 138 7.48 13.81 10.37
CA LEU A 138 7.42 13.20 11.71
C LEU A 138 6.45 13.88 12.68
N GLY A 139 6.04 15.12 12.39
CA GLY A 139 5.09 15.89 13.23
C GLY A 139 3.62 15.61 12.89
N GLU A 140 3.36 14.83 11.85
CA GLU A 140 2.02 14.49 11.41
C GLU A 140 1.67 13.06 11.83
N THR A 141 0.37 12.80 12.05
CA THR A 141 -0.12 11.48 12.43
C THR A 141 -1.14 10.97 11.43
N PRO A 142 -1.10 9.69 11.07
CA PRO A 142 -2.13 9.09 10.24
C PRO A 142 -3.48 9.05 10.97
N VAL A 143 -4.57 8.99 10.21
CA VAL A 143 -5.90 8.81 10.78
C VAL A 143 -6.00 7.47 11.50
N ALA A 144 -6.64 7.46 12.67
CA ALA A 144 -6.95 6.23 13.41
C ALA A 144 -8.40 5.82 13.16
N ILE A 145 -8.58 4.64 12.59
CA ILE A 145 -9.89 4.11 12.20
C ILE A 145 -10.27 2.87 13.02
N SER A 146 -11.56 2.60 13.09
CA SER A 146 -12.05 1.28 13.52
C SER A 146 -12.01 0.28 12.35
N SER A 147 -12.24 -1.00 12.63
CA SER A 147 -12.26 -2.00 11.57
C SER A 147 -13.48 -1.86 10.66
N PRO A 148 -13.34 -2.06 9.34
CA PRO A 148 -14.47 -2.18 8.42
C PRO A 148 -15.21 -3.54 8.54
N VAL A 149 -14.63 -4.50 9.25
CA VAL A 149 -15.17 -5.85 9.49
C VAL A 149 -15.09 -6.22 10.97
N LYS A 150 -15.85 -7.24 11.40
CA LYS A 150 -15.85 -7.76 12.78
C LYS A 150 -15.68 -9.27 12.78
N GLY A 151 -15.30 -9.80 13.95
CA GLY A 151 -15.11 -11.24 14.12
C GLY A 151 -13.67 -11.68 14.06
N ASN A 152 -13.47 -12.99 13.95
CA ASN A 152 -12.17 -13.63 14.09
C ASN A 152 -11.56 -13.98 12.74
N ASN A 153 -10.25 -14.23 12.78
CA ASN A 153 -9.47 -14.87 11.72
C ASN A 153 -9.49 -14.14 10.36
N TRP A 154 -9.49 -12.81 10.39
CA TRP A 154 -9.37 -12.02 9.18
C TRP A 154 -7.93 -12.00 8.69
N LEU A 155 -7.70 -12.55 7.49
CA LEU A 155 -6.44 -12.48 6.76
C LEU A 155 -6.35 -11.14 6.05
N PHE A 156 -5.31 -10.38 6.32
CA PHE A 156 -4.98 -9.13 5.65
C PHE A 156 -3.80 -9.32 4.71
N VAL A 157 -4.00 -9.02 3.43
CA VAL A 157 -2.99 -9.11 2.37
C VAL A 157 -2.88 -7.77 1.62
N ASN A 158 -1.87 -7.63 0.78
CA ASN A 158 -1.62 -6.42 -0.03
C ASN A 158 -1.57 -5.11 0.77
N GLN A 159 -1.37 -5.21 2.07
CA GLN A 159 -1.31 -4.05 2.95
C GLN A 159 -0.07 -3.19 2.71
N SER A 160 -0.09 -2.03 3.31
CA SER A 160 0.84 -0.93 3.09
C SER A 160 2.33 -1.24 3.27
N THR A 161 2.71 -2.34 3.90
CA THR A 161 4.14 -2.57 4.23
C THR A 161 4.94 -3.28 3.15
N LEU A 162 4.36 -4.24 2.45
CA LEU A 162 5.04 -5.03 1.41
C LEU A 162 4.12 -5.42 0.26
N GLY A 163 2.86 -4.96 0.29
CA GLY A 163 1.85 -5.35 -0.67
C GLY A 163 2.02 -4.70 -2.05
N TYR A 164 1.45 -5.35 -3.05
CA TYR A 164 1.43 -4.88 -4.43
C TYR A 164 0.86 -3.45 -4.56
N HIS A 165 -0.17 -3.11 -3.77
CA HIS A 165 -0.81 -1.80 -3.78
C HIS A 165 0.15 -0.66 -3.45
N PHE A 166 1.09 -0.85 -2.51
CA PHE A 166 2.04 0.20 -2.11
C PHE A 166 2.90 0.72 -3.26
N PHE A 167 3.24 -0.13 -4.22
CA PHE A 167 4.15 0.21 -5.31
C PHE A 167 3.44 0.80 -6.54
N ARG A 168 2.10 0.77 -6.59
CA ARG A 168 1.34 1.28 -7.73
C ARG A 168 1.39 2.80 -7.80
N LEU A 169 1.72 3.30 -8.98
CA LEU A 169 1.68 4.71 -9.34
C LEU A 169 0.97 4.85 -10.68
N PHE A 170 0.08 5.83 -10.77
CA PHE A 170 -0.64 6.13 -11.99
C PHE A 170 -0.19 7.50 -12.50
N PHE A 171 0.20 7.58 -13.76
CA PHE A 171 0.71 8.79 -14.41
C PHE A 171 -0.32 9.23 -15.43
N VAL A 172 -1.12 10.23 -15.09
CA VAL A 172 -2.22 10.71 -15.90
C VAL A 172 -2.26 12.23 -15.88
N ASP A 173 -2.37 12.86 -17.06
CA ASP A 173 -2.45 14.32 -17.24
C ASP A 173 -1.33 15.09 -16.51
N GLY A 174 -0.10 14.60 -16.58
CA GLY A 174 1.08 15.21 -15.95
C GLY A 174 1.12 15.12 -14.43
N LYS A 175 0.28 14.30 -13.82
CA LYS A 175 0.23 14.07 -12.37
C LYS A 175 0.55 12.63 -12.01
N ILE A 176 1.11 12.45 -10.82
CA ILE A 176 1.33 11.15 -10.21
C ILE A 176 0.22 10.91 -9.20
N TYR A 177 -0.60 9.90 -9.46
CA TYR A 177 -1.58 9.40 -8.50
C TYR A 177 -1.06 8.11 -7.87
N ARG A 178 -1.41 7.90 -6.61
CA ARG A 178 -1.05 6.71 -5.82
C ARG A 178 -2.28 6.11 -5.14
N GLY A 179 -3.33 6.00 -5.91
CA GLY A 179 -4.52 5.24 -5.51
C GLY A 179 -4.10 3.85 -5.08
N GLU A 180 -4.76 3.29 -4.12
CA GLU A 180 -4.47 2.00 -3.49
C GLU A 180 -3.18 1.93 -2.63
N ARG A 181 -2.32 2.97 -2.60
CA ARG A 181 -0.97 2.90 -2.00
C ARG A 181 -0.93 2.32 -0.58
N PHE A 182 -1.95 2.58 0.24
CA PHE A 182 -2.09 2.03 1.58
C PHE A 182 -3.31 1.13 1.73
N ALA A 183 -3.89 0.72 0.61
CA ALA A 183 -5.00 -0.20 0.61
C ALA A 183 -4.60 -1.59 1.13
N PHE A 184 -5.59 -2.33 1.57
CA PHE A 184 -5.47 -3.75 1.87
C PHE A 184 -6.64 -4.52 1.27
N ASP A 185 -6.40 -5.81 1.04
CA ASP A 185 -7.43 -6.78 0.77
C ASP A 185 -7.57 -7.69 1.98
N ASN A 186 -8.80 -8.01 2.37
CA ASN A 186 -9.02 -8.93 3.47
C ASN A 186 -10.09 -9.96 3.18
N ALA A 187 -9.86 -11.17 3.67
CA ALA A 187 -10.80 -12.27 3.62
C ALA A 187 -10.78 -13.00 4.97
N GLN A 188 -11.84 -13.76 5.26
CA GLN A 188 -11.93 -14.51 6.51
C GLN A 188 -11.49 -15.96 6.33
N LEU A 189 -10.72 -16.48 7.29
CA LEU A 189 -10.33 -17.86 7.37
C LEU A 189 -11.27 -18.65 8.32
N ASN A 190 -11.27 -19.98 8.17
CA ASN A 190 -11.90 -20.88 9.12
C ASN A 190 -11.28 -20.79 10.52
N ASP A 191 -11.82 -21.56 11.48
CA ASP A 191 -11.33 -21.57 12.86
C ASP A 191 -9.90 -22.11 12.99
N GLU A 192 -9.47 -22.98 12.10
CA GLU A 192 -8.11 -23.51 12.00
C GLU A 192 -7.12 -22.52 11.37
N MET A 193 -7.59 -21.41 10.79
CA MET A 193 -6.82 -20.36 10.12
C MET A 193 -6.02 -20.86 8.89
N ASP A 194 -6.53 -21.82 8.15
CA ASP A 194 -5.84 -22.46 7.02
C ASP A 194 -6.64 -22.48 5.71
N ASN A 195 -7.94 -22.18 5.74
CA ASN A 195 -8.80 -22.18 4.56
C ASN A 195 -9.67 -20.93 4.47
N LEU A 196 -9.85 -20.41 3.24
CA LEU A 196 -10.72 -19.27 2.93
C LEU A 196 -12.16 -19.71 2.63
N LEU A 197 -12.37 -20.97 2.33
CA LEU A 197 -13.66 -21.49 1.86
C LEU A 197 -13.91 -22.93 2.32
N ASN A 198 -15.18 -23.31 2.27
CA ASN A 198 -15.62 -24.70 2.46
C ASN A 198 -16.64 -25.02 1.36
N GLY A 199 -16.19 -25.73 0.31
CA GLY A 199 -17.03 -26.13 -0.83
C GLY A 199 -16.37 -25.89 -2.18
N ASP A 200 -17.19 -25.55 -3.19
CA ASP A 200 -16.72 -25.27 -4.54
C ASP A 200 -16.11 -23.86 -4.62
N PRO A 201 -14.83 -23.70 -5.01
CA PRO A 201 -14.19 -22.39 -5.15
C PRO A 201 -14.86 -21.48 -6.20
N LYS A 202 -15.66 -22.02 -7.11
CA LYS A 202 -16.42 -21.25 -8.10
C LYS A 202 -17.75 -20.68 -7.58
N VAL A 203 -18.05 -20.88 -6.31
CA VAL A 203 -19.29 -20.42 -5.69
C VAL A 203 -18.96 -19.45 -4.58
N ASN A 204 -19.48 -18.22 -4.68
CA ASN A 204 -19.21 -17.16 -3.69
C ASN A 204 -19.62 -17.56 -2.27
N GLU A 205 -20.74 -18.29 -2.13
CA GLU A 205 -21.26 -18.79 -0.85
C GLU A 205 -20.36 -19.85 -0.18
N SER A 206 -19.36 -20.37 -0.89
CA SER A 206 -18.35 -21.25 -0.28
C SER A 206 -17.34 -20.49 0.58
N TYR A 207 -17.16 -19.20 0.37
CA TYR A 207 -16.19 -18.37 1.09
C TYR A 207 -16.76 -17.88 2.41
N PHE A 208 -15.96 -17.97 3.48
CA PHE A 208 -16.44 -17.69 4.85
C PHE A 208 -16.88 -16.24 5.06
N ASN A 209 -16.26 -15.30 4.37
CA ASN A 209 -16.54 -13.86 4.44
C ASN A 209 -17.62 -13.36 3.47
N TYR A 210 -18.12 -14.20 2.58
CA TYR A 210 -19.11 -13.75 1.58
C TYR A 210 -20.41 -13.32 2.25
N LYS A 211 -20.86 -12.10 1.94
CA LYS A 211 -21.99 -11.42 2.57
C LYS A 211 -21.79 -11.02 4.04
N ASP A 212 -20.57 -11.01 4.53
CA ASP A 212 -20.30 -10.41 5.83
C ASP A 212 -20.64 -8.92 5.83
N THR A 213 -21.11 -8.44 6.98
CA THR A 213 -21.47 -7.05 7.14
C THR A 213 -20.24 -6.14 7.16
N LEU A 214 -20.24 -5.10 6.33
CA LEU A 214 -19.27 -4.02 6.35
C LEU A 214 -19.72 -2.89 7.27
N TYR A 215 -18.78 -2.30 7.99
CA TYR A 215 -19.04 -1.29 9.00
C TYR A 215 -18.30 0.03 8.70
N ALA A 216 -18.93 1.16 9.02
CA ALA A 216 -18.29 2.47 8.94
C ALA A 216 -17.09 2.54 9.89
N VAL A 217 -15.90 2.85 9.36
CA VAL A 217 -14.63 2.90 10.13
C VAL A 217 -14.50 4.12 11.01
N ALA A 218 -15.33 5.15 10.80
CA ALA A 218 -15.40 6.40 11.52
C ALA A 218 -16.77 7.04 11.36
N ASP A 219 -17.07 8.08 12.14
CA ASP A 219 -18.18 8.98 11.86
C ASP A 219 -17.97 9.65 10.50
N GLY A 220 -19.02 9.79 9.70
CA GLY A 220 -18.88 10.40 8.37
C GLY A 220 -20.20 10.61 7.64
N ILE A 221 -20.07 11.07 6.40
CA ILE A 221 -21.16 11.26 5.47
C ILE A 221 -20.91 10.37 4.24
N VAL A 222 -21.90 9.57 3.85
CA VAL A 222 -21.81 8.78 2.63
C VAL A 222 -21.69 9.73 1.43
N HIS A 223 -20.51 9.74 0.80
CA HIS A 223 -20.21 10.63 -0.32
C HIS A 223 -20.83 10.13 -1.63
N SER A 224 -20.58 8.87 -1.96
CA SER A 224 -21.08 8.24 -3.19
C SER A 224 -21.23 6.74 -3.03
N ILE A 225 -22.14 6.16 -3.81
CA ILE A 225 -22.38 4.73 -3.92
C ILE A 225 -22.45 4.37 -5.40
N LYS A 226 -21.67 3.38 -5.84
CA LYS A 226 -21.84 2.71 -7.11
C LYS A 226 -22.43 1.32 -6.87
N ASP A 227 -23.54 1.01 -7.53
CA ASP A 227 -24.28 -0.21 -7.25
C ASP A 227 -24.88 -0.83 -8.52
N GLY A 228 -25.30 -2.09 -8.44
CA GLY A 228 -26.01 -2.81 -9.50
C GLY A 228 -25.10 -3.58 -10.47
N ARG A 229 -23.76 -3.60 -10.26
CA ARG A 229 -22.87 -4.44 -11.04
C ARG A 229 -22.98 -5.91 -10.58
N ALA A 230 -23.10 -6.84 -11.54
CA ALA A 230 -23.08 -8.28 -11.26
C ALA A 230 -21.75 -8.69 -10.59
N GLU A 231 -21.81 -9.72 -9.76
CA GLU A 231 -20.64 -10.32 -9.14
C GLU A 231 -19.97 -11.34 -10.07
N ASN A 232 -18.69 -11.55 -9.87
CA ASN A 232 -17.95 -12.69 -10.40
C ASN A 232 -18.34 -13.98 -9.66
N ASN A 233 -18.00 -15.14 -10.22
CA ASN A 233 -18.27 -16.44 -9.64
C ASN A 233 -17.02 -16.98 -8.91
N GLY A 234 -17.05 -16.98 -7.60
CA GLY A 234 -15.99 -17.56 -6.75
C GLY A 234 -14.59 -17.05 -7.13
N ASP A 235 -13.72 -17.97 -7.56
CA ASP A 235 -12.32 -17.70 -7.94
C ASP A 235 -12.13 -17.23 -9.40
N ALA A 236 -13.19 -16.83 -10.08
CA ALA A 236 -13.16 -16.34 -11.45
C ALA A 236 -13.41 -14.83 -11.52
N GLN A 237 -12.73 -14.16 -12.44
CA GLN A 237 -13.06 -12.79 -12.87
C GLN A 237 -13.79 -12.89 -14.22
N ASP A 238 -15.05 -13.28 -14.19
CA ASP A 238 -15.82 -13.63 -15.38
C ASP A 238 -16.83 -12.55 -15.82
N VAL A 239 -17.04 -11.51 -15.03
CA VAL A 239 -17.82 -10.33 -15.43
C VAL A 239 -16.89 -9.30 -16.08
N PRO A 240 -17.03 -9.04 -17.41
CA PRO A 240 -16.12 -8.16 -18.13
C PRO A 240 -16.05 -6.75 -17.54
N LEU A 241 -14.84 -6.21 -17.45
CA LEU A 241 -14.59 -4.81 -17.13
C LEU A 241 -14.46 -4.03 -18.44
N ASN A 242 -15.11 -2.87 -18.56
CA ASN A 242 -15.08 -2.05 -19.75
C ASN A 242 -14.50 -0.66 -19.49
N THR A 243 -14.52 -0.21 -18.24
CA THR A 243 -14.04 1.11 -17.83
C THR A 243 -13.28 1.02 -16.51
N VAL A 244 -12.44 2.00 -16.25
CA VAL A 244 -11.73 2.18 -14.97
C VAL A 244 -12.68 2.20 -13.78
N ASP A 245 -13.78 2.88 -13.93
CA ASP A 245 -14.83 3.00 -12.94
C ASP A 245 -15.42 1.66 -12.47
N GLU A 246 -15.30 0.61 -13.28
CA GLU A 246 -15.82 -0.72 -12.97
C GLU A 246 -14.86 -1.57 -12.15
N LEU A 247 -13.60 -1.12 -11.97
CA LEU A 247 -12.58 -1.84 -11.21
C LEU A 247 -13.01 -2.05 -9.75
N GLY A 248 -13.58 -1.05 -9.11
CA GLY A 248 -14.09 -1.17 -7.73
C GLY A 248 -15.36 -2.01 -7.59
N GLY A 249 -16.00 -2.41 -8.72
CA GLY A 249 -17.27 -3.13 -8.68
C GLY A 249 -18.41 -2.29 -8.11
N ASN A 250 -19.17 -2.86 -7.16
CA ASN A 250 -20.06 -2.10 -6.30
C ASN A 250 -19.24 -1.56 -5.13
N TYR A 251 -19.29 -0.25 -4.89
CA TYR A 251 -18.49 0.38 -3.85
C TYR A 251 -19.21 1.53 -3.15
N LEU A 252 -18.77 1.81 -1.95
CA LEU A 252 -19.19 2.96 -1.15
C LEU A 252 -17.97 3.80 -0.78
N VAL A 253 -18.13 5.13 -0.88
CA VAL A 253 -17.16 6.12 -0.44
C VAL A 253 -17.75 6.89 0.74
N LEU A 254 -17.06 6.83 1.88
CA LEU A 254 -17.44 7.54 3.10
C LEU A 254 -16.48 8.73 3.32
N ASN A 255 -16.99 9.95 3.31
CA ASN A 255 -16.24 11.14 3.73
C ASN A 255 -16.16 11.14 5.26
N ILE A 256 -14.97 10.92 5.80
CA ILE A 256 -14.72 10.85 7.25
C ILE A 256 -14.18 12.18 7.85
N GLY A 257 -14.21 13.26 7.05
CA GLY A 257 -13.73 14.59 7.46
C GLY A 257 -12.27 14.84 7.06
N ASP A 258 -11.81 16.06 7.29
CA ASP A 258 -10.41 16.50 7.05
C ASP A 258 -9.86 16.18 5.66
N GLY A 259 -10.74 16.11 4.63
CA GLY A 259 -10.36 15.75 3.27
C GLY A 259 -10.00 14.28 3.10
N GLN A 260 -10.49 13.41 3.97
CA GLN A 260 -10.22 11.98 3.96
C GLN A 260 -11.48 11.20 3.59
N TYR A 261 -11.29 10.18 2.76
CA TYR A 261 -12.35 9.34 2.22
C TYR A 261 -12.01 7.87 2.41
N ALA A 262 -12.94 7.10 2.98
CA ALA A 262 -12.81 5.66 3.14
C ALA A 262 -13.56 4.94 2.02
N PHE A 263 -12.87 4.07 1.29
CA PHE A 263 -13.42 3.26 0.19
C PHE A 263 -13.67 1.84 0.63
N TYR A 264 -14.83 1.31 0.27
CA TYR A 264 -15.25 -0.07 0.48
C TYR A 264 -15.65 -0.66 -0.87
N ALA A 265 -14.76 -1.43 -1.49
CA ALA A 265 -14.98 -1.95 -2.83
C ALA A 265 -15.36 -3.44 -2.84
N HIS A 266 -15.78 -3.90 -4.02
CA HIS A 266 -16.19 -5.28 -4.33
C HIS A 266 -17.45 -5.74 -3.61
N CYS A 267 -18.33 -4.82 -3.18
CA CYS A 267 -19.54 -5.14 -2.42
C CYS A 267 -20.55 -5.99 -3.22
N VAL A 268 -21.43 -6.68 -2.49
CA VAL A 268 -22.60 -7.38 -3.06
C VAL A 268 -23.54 -6.35 -3.69
N PRO A 269 -24.09 -6.58 -4.91
CA PRO A 269 -25.06 -5.67 -5.53
C PRO A 269 -26.33 -5.55 -4.69
N HIS A 270 -26.86 -4.33 -4.61
CA HIS A 270 -28.09 -3.99 -3.89
C HIS A 270 -28.05 -4.31 -2.38
N SER A 271 -26.86 -4.34 -1.79
CA SER A 271 -26.67 -4.67 -0.37
C SER A 271 -26.42 -3.47 0.52
N PHE A 272 -26.27 -2.26 -0.04
CA PHE A 272 -26.01 -1.07 0.76
C PHE A 272 -27.19 -0.76 1.68
N MET A 273 -26.89 -0.53 2.96
CA MET A 273 -27.85 -0.26 4.04
C MET A 273 -28.02 1.24 4.28
N VAL A 274 -27.30 2.05 3.52
CA VAL A 274 -27.27 3.51 3.57
C VAL A 274 -27.36 4.08 2.15
N LYS A 275 -27.56 5.37 2.02
CA LYS A 275 -27.60 6.09 0.74
C LYS A 275 -26.70 7.32 0.78
N GLU A 276 -26.41 7.87 -0.38
CA GLU A 276 -25.64 9.11 -0.51
C GLU A 276 -26.28 10.25 0.30
N GLY A 277 -25.43 10.98 1.02
CA GLY A 277 -25.80 12.05 1.93
C GLY A 277 -26.17 11.60 3.35
N ASP A 278 -26.31 10.31 3.62
CA ASP A 278 -26.59 9.83 4.98
C ASP A 278 -25.40 10.09 5.92
N ASN A 279 -25.72 10.52 7.15
CA ASN A 279 -24.74 10.57 8.24
C ASN A 279 -24.67 9.20 8.90
N VAL A 280 -23.49 8.64 8.99
CA VAL A 280 -23.23 7.37 9.67
C VAL A 280 -22.34 7.58 10.89
N LYS A 281 -22.49 6.71 11.88
CA LYS A 281 -21.60 6.64 13.03
C LYS A 281 -20.65 5.48 12.86
N GLU A 282 -19.44 5.62 13.41
CA GLU A 282 -18.49 4.53 13.53
C GLU A 282 -19.17 3.25 14.02
N GLY A 283 -18.91 2.15 13.35
CA GLY A 283 -19.51 0.84 13.63
C GLY A 283 -20.94 0.66 13.13
N ASN A 284 -21.54 1.64 12.43
CA ASN A 284 -22.82 1.40 11.76
C ASN A 284 -22.65 0.43 10.58
N PRO A 285 -23.57 -0.50 10.34
CA PRO A 285 -23.55 -1.35 9.15
C PRO A 285 -23.86 -0.51 7.91
N ILE A 286 -23.07 -0.73 6.82
CA ILE A 286 -23.17 0.08 5.60
C ILE A 286 -23.41 -0.74 4.33
N GLY A 287 -23.11 -2.03 4.32
CA GLY A 287 -23.26 -2.92 3.16
C GLY A 287 -22.76 -4.32 3.44
N LEU A 288 -22.65 -5.14 2.39
CA LEU A 288 -22.15 -6.52 2.49
C LEU A 288 -20.94 -6.72 1.60
N LEU A 289 -19.95 -7.46 2.08
CA LEU A 289 -18.76 -7.90 1.38
C LEU A 289 -19.14 -8.86 0.26
N GLY A 290 -18.61 -8.64 -0.95
CA GLY A 290 -18.95 -9.42 -2.14
C GLY A 290 -17.75 -9.73 -3.03
N ASN A 291 -18.02 -9.93 -4.35
CA ASN A 291 -17.03 -10.32 -5.36
C ASN A 291 -17.26 -9.59 -6.70
N SER A 292 -17.59 -8.31 -6.66
CA SER A 292 -17.86 -7.55 -7.88
C SER A 292 -16.63 -6.78 -8.37
N GLY A 293 -16.54 -6.48 -9.67
CA GLY A 293 -15.46 -5.68 -10.24
C GLY A 293 -14.16 -6.46 -10.50
N ASN A 294 -13.02 -5.83 -10.27
CA ASN A 294 -11.69 -6.44 -10.41
C ASN A 294 -11.36 -7.34 -9.20
N SER A 295 -12.09 -8.43 -9.08
CA SER A 295 -12.00 -9.34 -7.95
C SER A 295 -11.99 -10.79 -8.44
N THR A 296 -11.15 -11.62 -7.85
CA THR A 296 -11.00 -13.05 -8.16
C THR A 296 -11.41 -13.96 -7.00
N ALA A 297 -11.94 -13.40 -5.92
CA ALA A 297 -12.56 -14.12 -4.81
C ALA A 297 -13.27 -13.12 -3.91
N PRO A 298 -14.31 -13.52 -3.15
CA PRO A 298 -14.94 -12.63 -2.18
C PRO A 298 -13.94 -12.05 -1.18
N HIS A 299 -13.75 -10.72 -1.21
CA HIS A 299 -12.90 -9.97 -0.30
C HIS A 299 -13.35 -8.51 -0.20
N LEU A 300 -12.92 -7.82 0.84
CA LEU A 300 -13.02 -6.37 0.90
C LEU A 300 -11.69 -5.76 0.48
N HIS A 301 -11.70 -4.96 -0.58
CA HIS A 301 -10.66 -3.98 -0.84
C HIS A 301 -11.02 -2.68 -0.12
N PHE A 302 -10.10 -2.19 0.73
CA PHE A 302 -10.32 -1.01 1.56
C PHE A 302 -9.11 -0.09 1.52
N GLU A 303 -9.38 1.22 1.43
CA GLU A 303 -8.36 2.26 1.55
C GLU A 303 -8.91 3.55 2.19
N ILE A 304 -8.00 4.39 2.65
CA ILE A 304 -8.25 5.80 2.95
C ILE A 304 -7.49 6.64 1.91
N ALA A 305 -8.17 7.61 1.30
CA ALA A 305 -7.60 8.48 0.29
C ALA A 305 -7.87 9.97 0.54
N ASP A 306 -7.13 10.86 -0.14
CA ASP A 306 -7.26 12.32 -0.06
C ASP A 306 -8.34 12.90 -0.98
N GLY A 307 -9.12 12.06 -1.62
CA GLY A 307 -10.22 12.43 -2.51
C GLY A 307 -11.20 11.30 -2.72
N PRO A 308 -12.32 11.54 -3.41
CA PRO A 308 -13.39 10.56 -3.56
C PRO A 308 -13.23 9.61 -4.75
N ASP A 309 -12.18 9.74 -5.55
CA ASP A 309 -11.94 8.90 -6.73
C ASP A 309 -11.05 7.72 -6.39
N LEU A 310 -11.50 6.50 -6.63
CA LEU A 310 -10.82 5.26 -6.25
C LEU A 310 -9.35 5.18 -6.72
N LEU A 311 -9.05 5.62 -7.95
CA LEU A 311 -7.70 5.52 -8.51
C LEU A 311 -7.02 6.87 -8.72
N PHE A 312 -7.79 7.96 -8.84
CA PHE A 312 -7.29 9.31 -9.08
C PHE A 312 -7.28 10.18 -7.81
N SER A 313 -7.36 9.55 -6.66
CA SER A 313 -7.00 10.11 -5.36
C SER A 313 -5.67 9.51 -4.90
N ASN A 314 -5.08 10.06 -3.85
CA ASN A 314 -3.86 9.50 -3.29
C ASN A 314 -4.20 8.74 -2.02
N GLY A 315 -3.81 7.48 -1.95
CA GLY A 315 -3.91 6.69 -0.74
C GLY A 315 -3.18 7.35 0.42
N LEU A 316 -3.82 7.41 1.57
CA LEU A 316 -3.29 7.96 2.81
C LEU A 316 -3.01 6.84 3.80
N PRO A 317 -1.88 6.91 4.53
CA PRO A 317 -1.62 5.96 5.59
C PRO A 317 -2.63 6.15 6.73
N PHE A 318 -3.01 5.05 7.33
CA PHE A 318 -3.91 5.02 8.50
C PHE A 318 -3.43 3.97 9.50
N VAL A 319 -4.00 3.98 10.69
CA VAL A 319 -3.77 2.96 11.71
C VAL A 319 -5.09 2.48 12.26
N PHE A 320 -5.16 1.21 12.65
CA PHE A 320 -6.32 0.70 13.38
C PHE A 320 -6.26 1.15 14.84
N LYS A 321 -7.38 1.61 15.38
CA LYS A 321 -7.51 1.95 16.81
C LYS A 321 -7.16 0.76 17.69
N LYS A 322 -7.63 -0.44 17.32
CA LYS A 322 -7.38 -1.68 18.05
C LYS A 322 -7.66 -2.90 17.17
N TYR A 323 -6.82 -3.92 17.31
CA TYR A 323 -7.07 -5.28 16.83
C TYR A 323 -6.34 -6.30 17.71
N THR A 324 -6.74 -7.56 17.62
CA THR A 324 -6.01 -8.67 18.25
C THR A 324 -5.28 -9.44 17.15
N LYS A 325 -3.96 -9.47 17.19
CA LYS A 325 -3.13 -10.26 16.27
C LYS A 325 -3.14 -11.72 16.71
N MET A 326 -3.51 -12.63 15.80
CA MET A 326 -3.66 -14.07 16.04
C MET A 326 -2.51 -14.87 15.45
N ALA A 327 -2.02 -14.46 14.28
CA ALA A 327 -0.91 -15.12 13.60
C ALA A 327 -0.19 -14.15 12.64
N ASP A 328 1.08 -14.44 12.38
CA ASP A 328 1.78 -14.00 11.17
C ASP A 328 1.62 -15.11 10.13
N PHE A 329 1.21 -14.78 8.91
CA PHE A 329 0.94 -15.79 7.88
C PHE A 329 2.16 -16.68 7.57
N GLU A 330 3.37 -16.10 7.60
CA GLU A 330 4.62 -16.83 7.31
C GLU A 330 5.11 -17.70 8.48
N THR A 331 4.90 -17.27 9.72
CA THR A 331 5.45 -17.93 10.93
C THR A 331 4.41 -18.70 11.70
N GLY A 332 3.13 -18.58 11.32
CA GLY A 332 2.01 -19.29 11.93
C GLY A 332 1.46 -18.64 13.20
N PRO A 333 0.66 -19.37 13.98
CA PRO A 333 -0.02 -18.87 15.16
C PRO A 333 0.93 -18.30 16.21
N ILE A 334 0.52 -17.21 16.82
CA ILE A 334 1.22 -16.58 17.97
C ILE A 334 0.29 -16.56 19.18
N THR A 335 0.82 -16.22 20.35
CA THR A 335 -0.05 -15.85 21.47
C THR A 335 -0.86 -14.62 21.08
N PRO A 336 -2.20 -14.65 21.14
CA PRO A 336 -3.03 -13.50 20.79
C PRO A 336 -2.58 -12.24 21.50
N THR A 337 -2.30 -11.21 20.72
CA THR A 337 -1.73 -9.95 21.23
C THR A 337 -2.58 -8.78 20.78
N VAL A 338 -3.03 -7.98 21.76
CA VAL A 338 -3.76 -6.74 21.48
C VAL A 338 -2.80 -5.68 21.00
N VAL A 339 -3.11 -5.10 19.85
CA VAL A 339 -2.35 -4.02 19.21
C VAL A 339 -3.26 -2.80 19.10
N ALA A 340 -2.72 -1.61 19.37
CA ALA A 340 -3.47 -0.37 19.28
C ALA A 340 -2.69 0.70 18.53
N ASN A 341 -3.41 1.55 17.78
CA ASN A 341 -2.87 2.66 17.01
C ASN A 341 -1.71 2.25 16.08
N ALA A 342 -1.89 1.12 15.42
CA ALA A 342 -0.88 0.56 14.51
C ALA A 342 -1.52 -0.09 13.27
N MET A 343 -0.77 -0.14 12.18
CA MET A 343 -1.03 -0.96 11.00
C MET A 343 -0.33 -2.32 11.16
N MET A 344 -0.83 -3.36 10.51
CA MET A 344 -0.17 -4.67 10.47
C MET A 344 1.18 -4.56 9.75
N GLU A 345 2.21 -5.21 10.32
CA GLU A 345 3.57 -5.15 9.75
C GLU A 345 3.72 -5.99 8.49
N GLN A 346 3.08 -7.13 8.43
CA GLN A 346 3.16 -8.10 7.34
C GLN A 346 1.81 -8.81 7.17
N ILE A 347 1.70 -9.72 6.22
CA ILE A 347 0.51 -10.55 6.06
C ILE A 347 0.15 -11.17 7.41
N SER A 348 -1.00 -10.78 7.94
CA SER A 348 -1.38 -11.08 9.33
C SER A 348 -2.80 -11.63 9.40
N ILE A 349 -3.03 -12.50 10.36
CA ILE A 349 -4.36 -12.95 10.75
C ILE A 349 -4.74 -12.23 12.04
N VAL A 350 -5.86 -11.52 12.01
CA VAL A 350 -6.30 -10.67 13.11
C VAL A 350 -7.78 -10.89 13.44
N SER A 351 -8.18 -10.43 14.62
CA SER A 351 -9.58 -10.40 15.05
C SER A 351 -9.97 -9.01 15.50
N PHE A 352 -11.25 -8.65 15.26
CA PHE A 352 -11.85 -7.38 15.66
C PHE A 352 -13.09 -7.60 16.51
N GLU A 353 -13.26 -6.81 17.56
CA GLU A 353 -14.40 -6.81 18.47
C GLU A 353 -15.63 -6.09 17.89
#